data_cb7d09fb6454250df386ec5b33b90613
#
_entry.id   cb7d09fb6454250df386ec5b33b90613
#
_cell.length_a   1.000
_cell.length_b   1.000
_cell.length_c   1.000
_cell.angle_alpha   90.00
_cell.angle_beta   90.00
_cell.angle_gamma   90.00
#
_symmetry.space_group_name_H-M   'P 1'
#
loop_
_entity.id
_entity.type
_entity.pdbx_description
1 polymer ?
#
loop_
_entity_poly.entity_id
_entity_poly.type
_entity_poly.pdbx_seq_one_letter_code
_entity_poly.pdbx_strand_id
1 'polypeptide(L)'
;MNHSYVGSELALFAEAHRWKSYFARYLRRFIGRRVLEVGGGIGANIPYLRSRAVREWVSVEPDAAQAAVIKSRIADGERAADCLIVCGTIDAVQVAARFDTIFYLDVLEHIADDRGELARAARLLAPGGMLVVLAPAHQFLFSSFDKAIGHFRRYTIATLAALSPPQCQVVHAAWLDSVGFFASLANRLFLSATMPTPRQIAFWDKVLVPASRLLDVLTFHRFGKTVVVVWRRND
;
A
#
# COMPACT_ATOMS: atom_id res chain seq x y z
N MET A 1 -20.50 -11.50 3.96
CA MET A 1 -20.14 -10.92 5.27
C MET A 1 -19.95 -9.43 5.06
N ASN A 2 -20.56 -8.59 5.91
CA ASN A 2 -20.42 -7.14 5.77
C ASN A 2 -19.03 -6.75 6.32
N HIS A 3 -18.08 -6.48 5.45
CA HIS A 3 -16.75 -6.00 5.82
C HIS A 3 -16.82 -4.48 6.03
N SER A 4 -17.02 -4.05 7.28
CA SER A 4 -16.93 -2.64 7.63
C SER A 4 -15.51 -2.35 8.11
N TYR A 5 -14.87 -1.35 7.54
CA TYR A 5 -13.55 -0.91 7.97
C TYR A 5 -13.63 -0.24 9.35
N VAL A 6 -12.73 -0.62 10.25
CA VAL A 6 -12.77 -0.17 11.65
C VAL A 6 -12.05 1.17 11.84
N GLY A 7 -11.12 1.52 10.95
CA GLY A 7 -10.26 2.71 11.08
C GLY A 7 -10.93 4.00 10.58
N SER A 8 -10.56 5.12 11.17
CA SER A 8 -10.97 6.47 10.75
C SER A 8 -9.83 7.29 10.14
N GLU A 9 -8.65 6.70 9.99
CA GLU A 9 -7.42 7.36 9.56
C GLU A 9 -7.35 7.60 8.05
N LEU A 10 -8.14 6.88 7.22
CA LEU A 10 -8.06 6.98 5.75
C LEU A 10 -8.22 8.40 5.23
N ALA A 11 -9.22 9.14 5.76
CA ALA A 11 -9.43 10.53 5.39
C ALA A 11 -8.24 11.41 5.80
N LEU A 12 -7.67 11.13 6.99
CA LEU A 12 -6.52 11.86 7.51
C LEU A 12 -5.26 11.63 6.66
N PHE A 13 -4.97 10.37 6.32
CA PHE A 13 -3.82 10.02 5.48
C PHE A 13 -4.05 10.33 4.00
N ALA A 14 -5.31 10.56 3.56
CA ALA A 14 -5.58 11.06 2.22
C ALA A 14 -4.87 12.40 1.95
N GLU A 15 -4.71 13.24 2.97
CA GLU A 15 -4.01 14.53 2.89
C GLU A 15 -2.48 14.43 2.82
N ALA A 16 -1.90 13.26 2.97
CA ALA A 16 -0.45 13.04 2.89
C ALA A 16 0.04 12.99 1.42
N HIS A 17 -0.05 14.13 0.73
CA HIS A 17 0.21 14.24 -0.71
C HIS A 17 1.68 14.02 -1.08
N ARG A 18 2.62 14.48 -0.25
CA ARG A 18 4.07 14.33 -0.51
C ARG A 18 4.50 12.89 -0.30
N TRP A 19 3.94 12.20 0.70
CA TRP A 19 4.16 10.78 0.92
C TRP A 19 3.69 9.95 -0.28
N LYS A 20 2.45 10.20 -0.73
CA LYS A 20 1.89 9.50 -1.92
C LYS A 20 2.72 9.76 -3.17
N SER A 21 3.12 11.00 -3.41
CA SER A 21 4.01 11.36 -4.52
C SER A 21 5.37 10.67 -4.42
N TYR A 22 5.90 10.51 -3.20
CA TYR A 22 7.18 9.88 -2.96
C TYR A 22 7.15 8.40 -3.27
N PHE A 23 6.27 7.64 -2.62
CA PHE A 23 6.22 6.20 -2.87
C PHE A 23 5.75 5.88 -4.30
N ALA A 24 4.81 6.64 -4.86
CA ALA A 24 4.37 6.44 -6.23
C ALA A 24 5.50 6.63 -7.23
N ARG A 25 6.34 7.69 -7.06
CA ARG A 25 7.53 7.87 -7.87
C ARG A 25 8.52 6.71 -7.73
N TYR A 26 8.70 6.21 -6.51
CA TYR A 26 9.56 5.07 -6.23
C TYR A 26 9.06 3.78 -6.89
N LEU A 27 7.75 3.53 -6.84
CA LEU A 27 7.13 2.33 -7.39
C LEU A 27 6.88 2.37 -8.89
N ARG A 28 6.98 3.55 -9.54
CA ARG A 28 6.64 3.75 -10.95
C ARG A 28 7.28 2.74 -11.90
N ARG A 29 8.49 2.31 -11.62
CA ARG A 29 9.26 1.35 -12.44
C ARG A 29 8.66 -0.06 -12.45
N PHE A 30 7.75 -0.37 -11.54
CA PHE A 30 7.08 -1.67 -11.42
C PHE A 30 5.64 -1.65 -11.96
N ILE A 31 5.19 -0.51 -12.49
CA ILE A 31 3.81 -0.35 -12.96
C ILE A 31 3.72 -0.72 -14.43
N GLY A 32 2.94 -1.76 -14.74
CA GLY A 32 2.59 -2.16 -16.10
C GLY A 32 1.32 -1.50 -16.61
N ARG A 33 0.71 -2.12 -17.62
CA ARG A 33 -0.48 -1.58 -18.31
C ARG A 33 -1.79 -1.96 -17.63
N ARG A 34 -1.87 -3.18 -17.09
CA ARG A 34 -3.04 -3.71 -16.38
C ARG A 34 -2.71 -3.82 -14.90
N VAL A 35 -3.36 -3.03 -14.09
CA VAL A 35 -3.06 -2.87 -12.67
C VAL A 35 -4.24 -3.31 -11.82
N LEU A 36 -3.98 -4.11 -10.80
CA LEU A 36 -4.92 -4.40 -9.72
C LEU A 36 -4.40 -3.75 -8.43
N GLU A 37 -5.22 -2.92 -7.81
CA GLU A 37 -5.02 -2.42 -6.45
C GLU A 37 -5.95 -3.17 -5.51
N VAL A 38 -5.40 -3.88 -4.53
CA VAL A 38 -6.17 -4.57 -3.49
C VAL A 38 -6.21 -3.69 -2.25
N GLY A 39 -7.41 -3.49 -1.70
CA GLY A 39 -7.65 -2.59 -0.57
C GLY A 39 -7.55 -1.13 -0.99
N GLY A 40 -8.36 -0.72 -1.98
CA GLY A 40 -8.32 0.65 -2.53
C GLY A 40 -8.70 1.74 -1.54
N GLY A 41 -9.34 1.39 -0.39
CA GLY A 41 -9.79 2.32 0.63
C GLY A 41 -10.73 3.37 0.03
N ILE A 42 -10.35 4.63 0.13
CA ILE A 42 -11.09 5.75 -0.47
C ILE A 42 -10.49 6.22 -1.81
N GLY A 43 -9.63 5.41 -2.45
CA GLY A 43 -9.03 5.72 -3.76
C GLY A 43 -7.94 6.79 -3.75
N ALA A 44 -7.38 7.09 -2.58
CA ALA A 44 -6.44 8.21 -2.41
C ALA A 44 -5.09 8.00 -3.11
N ASN A 45 -4.73 6.76 -3.49
CA ASN A 45 -3.47 6.43 -4.15
C ASN A 45 -3.57 6.50 -5.69
N ILE A 46 -4.75 6.27 -6.25
CA ILE A 46 -4.98 6.16 -7.69
C ILE A 46 -4.41 7.35 -8.49
N PRO A 47 -4.64 8.62 -8.08
CA PRO A 47 -4.13 9.78 -8.84
C PRO A 47 -2.61 9.84 -8.96
N TYR A 48 -1.89 9.24 -8.00
CA TYR A 48 -0.42 9.26 -7.96
C TYR A 48 0.23 8.12 -8.74
N LEU A 49 -0.43 6.96 -8.79
CA LEU A 49 0.11 5.74 -9.40
C LEU A 49 -0.34 5.56 -10.83
N ARG A 50 -1.56 6.00 -11.17
CA ARG A 50 -2.14 5.84 -12.49
C ARG A 50 -1.54 6.81 -13.50
N SER A 51 -0.54 6.35 -14.24
CA SER A 51 0.07 7.09 -15.34
C SER A 51 -0.68 6.89 -16.67
N ARG A 52 -0.33 7.67 -17.71
CA ARG A 52 -0.87 7.49 -19.08
C ARG A 52 -0.54 6.12 -19.69
N ALA A 53 0.47 5.42 -19.18
CA ALA A 53 0.83 4.09 -19.66
C ALA A 53 -0.12 2.99 -19.15
N VAL A 54 -0.83 3.22 -18.05
CA VAL A 54 -1.83 2.30 -17.50
C VAL A 54 -3.09 2.37 -18.36
N ARG A 55 -3.49 1.22 -18.90
CA ARG A 55 -4.68 1.07 -19.76
C ARG A 55 -5.90 0.62 -18.98
N GLU A 56 -5.69 -0.17 -17.95
CA GLU A 56 -6.75 -0.73 -17.11
C GLU A 56 -6.31 -0.65 -15.65
N TRP A 57 -7.16 -0.09 -14.81
CA TRP A 57 -7.00 -0.07 -13.36
C TRP A 57 -8.21 -0.74 -12.71
N VAL A 58 -7.99 -1.81 -12.00
CA VAL A 58 -9.01 -2.45 -11.16
C VAL A 58 -8.66 -2.16 -9.70
N SER A 59 -9.60 -1.62 -8.95
CA SER A 59 -9.44 -1.44 -7.49
C SER A 59 -10.48 -2.29 -6.78
N VAL A 60 -10.02 -3.12 -5.86
CA VAL A 60 -10.87 -4.00 -5.04
C VAL A 60 -10.92 -3.45 -3.62
N GLU A 61 -12.13 -3.25 -3.10
CA GLU A 61 -12.35 -2.72 -1.76
C GLU A 61 -13.52 -3.46 -1.09
N PRO A 62 -13.28 -4.16 0.05
CA PRO A 62 -14.32 -4.94 0.71
C PRO A 62 -15.38 -4.09 1.42
N ASP A 63 -15.06 -2.87 1.84
CA ASP A 63 -16.03 -1.95 2.45
C ASP A 63 -16.86 -1.25 1.36
N ALA A 64 -18.16 -1.48 1.36
CA ALA A 64 -19.07 -0.94 0.34
C ALA A 64 -19.15 0.60 0.34
N ALA A 65 -19.04 1.22 1.52
CA ALA A 65 -19.06 2.68 1.63
C ALA A 65 -17.78 3.29 1.03
N GLN A 66 -16.62 2.68 1.30
CA GLN A 66 -15.36 3.11 0.71
C GLN A 66 -15.31 2.86 -0.79
N ALA A 67 -15.79 1.71 -1.26
CA ALA A 67 -15.91 1.43 -2.69
C ALA A 67 -16.80 2.46 -3.41
N ALA A 68 -17.88 2.92 -2.77
CA ALA A 68 -18.74 3.99 -3.30
C ALA A 68 -18.00 5.33 -3.36
N VAL A 69 -17.16 5.65 -2.37
CA VAL A 69 -16.31 6.86 -2.38
C VAL A 69 -15.30 6.81 -3.53
N ILE A 70 -14.66 5.65 -3.79
CA ILE A 70 -13.77 5.52 -4.95
C ILE A 70 -14.53 5.80 -6.24
N LYS A 71 -15.70 5.17 -6.43
CA LYS A 71 -16.52 5.36 -7.64
C LYS A 71 -16.86 6.84 -7.86
N SER A 72 -17.30 7.55 -6.83
CA SER A 72 -17.60 8.98 -6.91
C SER A 72 -16.38 9.81 -7.32
N ARG A 73 -15.22 9.59 -6.68
CA ARG A 73 -13.99 10.33 -6.99
C ARG A 73 -13.47 10.11 -8.42
N ILE A 74 -13.72 8.92 -8.97
CA ILE A 74 -13.26 8.57 -10.33
C ILE A 74 -14.23 9.11 -11.37
N ALA A 75 -15.55 9.15 -11.10
CA ALA A 75 -16.57 9.59 -12.05
C ALA A 75 -16.31 11.00 -12.61
N ASP A 76 -15.68 11.86 -11.80
CA ASP A 76 -15.34 13.23 -12.16
C ASP A 76 -14.00 13.36 -12.92
N GLY A 77 -13.30 12.25 -13.19
CA GLY A 77 -11.95 12.24 -13.78
C GLY A 77 -11.93 11.96 -15.29
N GLU A 78 -10.97 12.57 -16.01
CA GLU A 78 -10.77 12.40 -17.46
C GLU A 78 -10.61 10.95 -17.95
N ARG A 79 -10.35 10.00 -17.04
CA ARG A 79 -10.08 8.58 -17.35
C ARG A 79 -10.93 7.61 -16.51
N ALA A 80 -12.14 8.03 -16.17
CA ALA A 80 -13.07 7.21 -15.40
C ALA A 80 -13.34 5.84 -16.08
N ALA A 81 -13.46 5.83 -17.40
CA ALA A 81 -13.79 4.63 -18.19
C ALA A 81 -12.76 3.49 -18.07
N ASP A 82 -11.49 3.81 -17.76
CA ASP A 82 -10.42 2.81 -17.65
C ASP A 82 -10.23 2.29 -16.21
N CYS A 83 -11.15 2.63 -15.29
CA CYS A 83 -11.03 2.27 -13.87
C CYS A 83 -12.27 1.49 -13.42
N LEU A 84 -12.08 0.23 -13.06
CA LEU A 84 -13.12 -0.65 -12.54
C LEU A 84 -13.00 -0.75 -11.02
N ILE A 85 -14.10 -0.49 -10.30
CA ILE A 85 -14.18 -0.65 -8.86
C ILE A 85 -15.03 -1.87 -8.52
N VAL A 86 -14.40 -2.83 -7.85
CA VAL A 86 -15.03 -4.08 -7.40
C VAL A 86 -15.21 -4.00 -5.87
N CYS A 87 -16.47 -4.06 -5.43
CA CYS A 87 -16.77 -4.18 -4.01
C CYS A 87 -16.62 -5.64 -3.59
N GLY A 88 -15.58 -5.94 -2.81
CA GLY A 88 -15.25 -7.29 -2.37
C GLY A 88 -13.78 -7.49 -2.07
N THR A 89 -13.39 -8.73 -1.78
CA THR A 89 -11.99 -9.15 -1.60
C THR A 89 -11.37 -9.53 -2.94
N ILE A 90 -10.10 -9.92 -2.93
CA ILE A 90 -9.40 -10.38 -4.14
C ILE A 90 -10.13 -11.56 -4.82
N ASP A 91 -10.90 -12.34 -4.07
CA ASP A 91 -11.66 -13.48 -4.61
C ASP A 91 -12.82 -13.05 -5.52
N ALA A 92 -13.24 -11.77 -5.45
CA ALA A 92 -14.22 -11.21 -6.37
C ALA A 92 -13.65 -10.90 -7.77
N VAL A 93 -12.32 -10.95 -7.93
CA VAL A 93 -11.65 -10.74 -9.22
C VAL A 93 -11.65 -12.03 -10.01
N GLN A 94 -12.10 -11.96 -11.27
CA GLN A 94 -12.16 -13.15 -12.13
C GLN A 94 -10.77 -13.75 -12.36
N VAL A 95 -10.63 -15.05 -12.17
CA VAL A 95 -9.36 -15.79 -12.32
C VAL A 95 -8.76 -15.69 -13.73
N ALA A 96 -9.58 -15.49 -14.76
CA ALA A 96 -9.14 -15.26 -16.13
C ALA A 96 -8.43 -13.91 -16.34
N ALA A 97 -8.65 -12.93 -15.45
CA ALA A 97 -7.92 -11.67 -15.49
C ALA A 97 -6.42 -11.92 -15.25
N ARG A 98 -5.58 -11.20 -15.99
CA ARG A 98 -4.13 -11.22 -15.81
C ARG A 98 -3.63 -9.79 -15.71
N PHE A 99 -2.92 -9.51 -14.62
CA PHE A 99 -2.41 -8.17 -14.31
C PHE A 99 -0.90 -8.12 -14.46
N ASP A 100 -0.40 -7.04 -15.02
CA ASP A 100 1.04 -6.77 -15.08
C ASP A 100 1.57 -6.33 -13.72
N THR A 101 0.70 -5.70 -12.90
CA THR A 101 1.06 -5.25 -11.56
C THR A 101 -0.11 -5.44 -10.61
N ILE A 102 0.17 -5.98 -9.42
CA ILE A 102 -0.78 -6.06 -8.30
C ILE A 102 -0.17 -5.31 -7.12
N PHE A 103 -0.94 -4.38 -6.55
CA PHE A 103 -0.56 -3.56 -5.40
C PHE A 103 -1.30 -3.97 -4.13
N TYR A 104 -0.55 -4.02 -3.02
CA TYR A 104 -1.01 -3.96 -1.64
C TYR A 104 -0.28 -2.79 -0.97
N LEU A 105 -0.97 -1.69 -0.73
CA LEU A 105 -0.39 -0.45 -0.20
C LEU A 105 -1.02 -0.13 1.16
N ASP A 106 -0.33 -0.46 2.24
CA ASP A 106 -0.82 -0.41 3.62
C ASP A 106 -2.12 -1.23 3.79
N VAL A 107 -2.09 -2.51 3.35
CA VAL A 107 -3.24 -3.43 3.33
C VAL A 107 -2.91 -4.80 3.91
N LEU A 108 -1.74 -5.36 3.59
CA LEU A 108 -1.42 -6.76 3.95
C LEU A 108 -1.38 -6.98 5.46
N GLU A 109 -1.02 -5.96 6.23
CA GLU A 109 -1.03 -5.95 7.69
C GLU A 109 -2.42 -6.12 8.31
N HIS A 110 -3.48 -5.83 7.55
CA HIS A 110 -4.88 -6.02 7.95
C HIS A 110 -5.42 -7.42 7.61
N ILE A 111 -4.62 -8.25 6.95
CA ILE A 111 -5.04 -9.58 6.50
C ILE A 111 -4.41 -10.64 7.40
N ALA A 112 -5.25 -11.42 8.08
CA ALA A 112 -4.78 -12.44 9.03
C ALA A 112 -3.98 -13.54 8.32
N ASP A 113 -4.49 -14.07 7.18
CA ASP A 113 -3.82 -15.03 6.30
C ASP A 113 -3.11 -14.31 5.15
N ASP A 114 -2.04 -13.60 5.47
CA ASP A 114 -1.24 -12.85 4.51
C ASP A 114 -0.56 -13.75 3.45
N ARG A 115 -0.13 -14.94 3.84
CA ARG A 115 0.49 -15.91 2.91
C ARG A 115 -0.53 -16.44 1.88
N GLY A 116 -1.72 -16.82 2.34
CA GLY A 116 -2.80 -17.27 1.46
C GLY A 116 -3.26 -16.14 0.52
N GLU A 117 -3.31 -14.92 1.02
CA GLU A 117 -3.65 -13.73 0.23
C GLU A 117 -2.67 -13.50 -0.92
N LEU A 118 -1.35 -13.48 -0.63
CA LEU A 118 -0.34 -13.31 -1.66
C LEU A 118 -0.32 -14.48 -2.66
N ALA A 119 -0.64 -15.71 -2.22
CA ALA A 119 -0.78 -16.84 -3.13
C ALA A 119 -1.99 -16.68 -4.07
N ARG A 120 -3.11 -16.10 -3.60
CA ARG A 120 -4.27 -15.74 -4.45
C ARG A 120 -3.88 -14.65 -5.46
N ALA A 121 -3.20 -13.60 -4.99
CA ALA A 121 -2.72 -12.53 -5.86
C ALA A 121 -1.79 -13.03 -6.98
N ALA A 122 -0.85 -13.91 -6.65
CA ALA A 122 0.09 -14.47 -7.64
C ALA A 122 -0.62 -15.21 -8.79
N ARG A 123 -1.77 -15.84 -8.55
CA ARG A 123 -2.55 -16.48 -9.60
C ARG A 123 -3.16 -15.51 -10.60
N LEU A 124 -3.37 -14.25 -10.21
CA LEU A 124 -3.90 -13.19 -11.05
C LEU A 124 -2.82 -12.43 -11.82
N LEU A 125 -1.53 -12.64 -11.51
CA LEU A 125 -0.44 -12.01 -12.26
C LEU A 125 -0.29 -12.63 -13.66
N ALA A 126 0.04 -11.82 -14.63
CA ALA A 126 0.59 -12.27 -15.90
C ALA A 126 2.00 -12.88 -15.70
N PRO A 127 2.49 -13.76 -16.60
CA PRO A 127 3.89 -14.12 -16.64
C PRO A 127 4.78 -12.87 -16.67
N GLY A 128 5.83 -12.82 -15.85
CA GLY A 128 6.68 -11.65 -15.68
C GLY A 128 6.05 -10.47 -14.92
N GLY A 129 4.79 -10.59 -14.49
CA GLY A 129 4.08 -9.55 -13.73
C GLY A 129 4.63 -9.31 -12.33
N MET A 130 4.38 -8.14 -11.78
CA MET A 130 4.93 -7.66 -10.50
C MET A 130 3.87 -7.66 -9.40
N LEU A 131 4.18 -8.28 -8.26
CA LEU A 131 3.43 -8.15 -7.01
C LEU A 131 4.18 -7.18 -6.10
N VAL A 132 3.57 -6.08 -5.76
CA VAL A 132 4.18 -4.99 -5.00
C VAL A 132 3.45 -4.84 -3.67
N VAL A 133 4.17 -5.02 -2.57
CA VAL A 133 3.66 -4.79 -1.22
C VAL A 133 4.44 -3.64 -0.60
N LEU A 134 3.71 -2.64 -0.11
CA LEU A 134 4.20 -1.57 0.74
C LEU A 134 3.44 -1.69 2.06
N ALA A 135 4.14 -1.77 3.18
CA ALA A 135 3.53 -2.03 4.48
C ALA A 135 4.31 -1.34 5.63
N PRO A 136 3.68 -1.10 6.79
CA PRO A 136 4.36 -0.56 7.95
C PRO A 136 5.45 -1.50 8.46
N ALA A 137 6.59 -0.90 8.77
CA ALA A 137 7.79 -1.63 9.12
C ALA A 137 7.98 -1.78 10.63
N HIS A 138 8.75 -2.84 10.97
CA HIS A 138 9.28 -3.13 12.30
C HIS A 138 8.22 -3.46 13.36
N GLN A 139 8.11 -4.74 13.72
CA GLN A 139 7.19 -5.22 14.74
C GLN A 139 7.38 -4.52 16.10
N PHE A 140 8.59 -4.11 16.42
CA PHE A 140 8.85 -3.36 17.66
C PHE A 140 8.26 -1.94 17.65
N LEU A 141 7.85 -1.39 16.50
CA LEU A 141 7.10 -0.13 16.40
C LEU A 141 5.57 -0.34 16.47
N PHE A 142 5.10 -1.58 16.56
CA PHE A 142 3.68 -1.87 16.70
C PHE A 142 3.10 -1.21 17.97
N SER A 143 2.03 -0.47 17.84
CA SER A 143 1.53 0.43 18.87
C SER A 143 0.01 0.30 19.07
N SER A 144 -0.53 1.11 19.98
CA SER A 144 -1.99 1.26 20.17
C SER A 144 -2.70 1.77 18.92
N PHE A 145 -2.02 2.58 18.10
CA PHE A 145 -2.53 3.02 16.80
C PHE A 145 -2.77 1.81 15.87
N ASP A 146 -1.78 0.94 15.70
CA ASP A 146 -1.93 -0.25 14.85
C ASP A 146 -3.12 -1.12 15.27
N LYS A 147 -3.28 -1.32 16.59
CA LYS A 147 -4.42 -2.07 17.13
C LYS A 147 -5.75 -1.39 16.84
N ALA A 148 -5.81 -0.06 16.98
CA ALA A 148 -7.03 0.71 16.78
C ALA A 148 -7.53 0.67 15.34
N ILE A 149 -6.63 0.55 14.37
CA ILE A 149 -6.98 0.47 12.94
C ILE A 149 -7.00 -0.97 12.41
N GLY A 150 -6.84 -1.97 13.27
CA GLY A 150 -7.01 -3.39 12.93
C GLY A 150 -5.80 -4.06 12.30
N HIS A 151 -4.58 -3.56 12.53
CA HIS A 151 -3.37 -4.25 12.10
C HIS A 151 -3.15 -5.54 12.93
N PHE A 152 -2.80 -6.62 12.27
CA PHE A 152 -2.32 -7.85 12.91
C PHE A 152 -0.83 -7.77 13.20
N ARG A 153 -0.05 -7.09 12.33
CA ARG A 153 1.43 -7.09 12.39
C ARG A 153 2.04 -5.94 11.60
N ARG A 154 3.35 -5.77 11.82
CA ARG A 154 4.24 -5.00 10.95
C ARG A 154 5.33 -5.92 10.42
N TYR A 155 5.97 -5.54 9.32
CA TYR A 155 6.92 -6.39 8.62
C TYR A 155 8.36 -5.88 8.71
N THR A 156 9.30 -6.78 8.44
CA THR A 156 10.66 -6.48 8.01
C THR A 156 10.82 -6.97 6.57
N ILE A 157 11.90 -6.58 5.88
CA ILE A 157 12.21 -7.16 4.56
C ILE A 157 12.26 -8.69 4.67
N ALA A 158 12.91 -9.23 5.69
CA ALA A 158 13.05 -10.69 5.86
C ALA A 158 11.70 -11.37 6.06
N THR A 159 10.84 -10.86 6.96
CA THR A 159 9.55 -11.48 7.25
C THR A 159 8.58 -11.34 6.08
N LEU A 160 8.59 -10.20 5.36
CA LEU A 160 7.75 -10.00 4.20
C LEU A 160 8.22 -10.84 3.01
N ALA A 161 9.52 -10.87 2.72
CA ALA A 161 10.10 -11.69 1.66
C ALA A 161 9.88 -13.21 1.89
N ALA A 162 9.83 -13.66 3.13
CA ALA A 162 9.52 -15.04 3.48
C ALA A 162 8.08 -15.47 3.14
N LEU A 163 7.18 -14.52 2.82
CA LEU A 163 5.84 -14.78 2.32
C LEU A 163 5.81 -15.05 0.80
N SER A 164 6.96 -15.14 0.15
CA SER A 164 7.06 -15.31 -1.32
C SER A 164 6.03 -16.32 -1.84
N PRO A 165 5.10 -15.89 -2.70
CA PRO A 165 4.09 -16.79 -3.21
C PRO A 165 4.69 -17.78 -4.22
N PRO A 166 4.02 -18.93 -4.49
CA PRO A 166 4.47 -19.88 -5.49
C PRO A 166 4.73 -19.22 -6.85
N GLN A 167 5.77 -19.66 -7.55
CA GLN A 167 6.17 -19.14 -8.85
C GLN A 167 6.56 -17.66 -8.87
N CYS A 168 6.85 -17.07 -7.72
CA CYS A 168 7.32 -15.69 -7.64
C CYS A 168 8.69 -15.64 -6.96
N GLN A 169 9.52 -14.72 -7.43
CA GLN A 169 10.83 -14.44 -6.82
C GLN A 169 10.95 -12.98 -6.43
N VAL A 170 11.60 -12.69 -5.31
CA VAL A 170 11.89 -11.32 -4.89
C VAL A 170 12.87 -10.69 -5.88
N VAL A 171 12.45 -9.58 -6.50
CA VAL A 171 13.29 -8.81 -7.44
C VAL A 171 13.70 -7.47 -6.88
N HIS A 172 13.02 -7.00 -5.82
CA HIS A 172 13.36 -5.76 -5.15
C HIS A 172 12.88 -5.76 -3.70
N ALA A 173 13.69 -5.17 -2.81
CA ALA A 173 13.31 -4.89 -1.44
C ALA A 173 13.99 -3.62 -0.95
N ALA A 174 13.27 -2.79 -0.19
CA ALA A 174 13.76 -1.51 0.30
C ALA A 174 12.98 -1.03 1.52
N TRP A 175 13.54 -0.05 2.20
CA TRP A 175 12.90 0.72 3.23
C TRP A 175 12.63 2.15 2.72
N LEU A 176 11.53 2.74 3.16
CA LEU A 176 11.18 4.13 2.89
C LEU A 176 10.86 4.86 4.19
N ASP A 177 10.95 6.19 4.12
CA ASP A 177 10.65 7.11 5.23
C ASP A 177 11.53 6.90 6.47
N SER A 178 12.83 7.07 6.25
CA SER A 178 13.86 6.94 7.28
C SER A 178 13.72 7.97 8.41
N VAL A 179 13.39 9.23 8.09
CA VAL A 179 13.16 10.26 9.13
C VAL A 179 11.87 9.99 9.90
N GLY A 180 10.82 9.55 9.20
CA GLY A 180 9.58 9.10 9.84
C GLY A 180 9.76 7.93 10.78
N PHE A 181 10.79 7.09 10.59
CA PHE A 181 11.15 6.04 11.53
C PHE A 181 11.49 6.60 12.91
N PHE A 182 12.32 7.63 12.99
CA PHE A 182 12.68 8.26 14.27
C PHE A 182 11.48 8.93 14.93
N ALA A 183 10.59 9.57 14.15
CA ALA A 183 9.35 10.14 14.67
C ALA A 183 8.42 9.05 15.25
N SER A 184 8.30 7.90 14.58
CA SER A 184 7.51 6.77 15.06
C SER A 184 8.10 6.16 16.32
N LEU A 185 9.43 6.05 16.40
CA LEU A 185 10.14 5.56 17.58
C LEU A 185 9.94 6.51 18.78
N ALA A 186 10.06 7.82 18.55
CA ALA A 186 9.82 8.82 19.58
C ALA A 186 8.36 8.80 20.08
N ASN A 187 7.38 8.69 19.17
CA ASN A 187 5.98 8.54 19.56
C ASN A 187 5.75 7.30 20.43
N ARG A 188 6.35 6.16 20.06
CA ARG A 188 6.23 4.93 20.84
C ARG A 188 6.83 5.05 22.23
N LEU A 189 8.00 5.69 22.35
CA LEU A 189 8.72 5.77 23.62
C LEU A 189 8.14 6.84 24.58
N PHE A 190 7.59 7.92 24.06
CA PHE A 190 7.27 9.10 24.86
C PHE A 190 5.80 9.53 24.85
N LEU A 191 5.05 9.26 23.76
CA LEU A 191 3.73 9.83 23.58
C LEU A 191 2.59 8.81 23.65
N SER A 192 2.81 7.56 23.20
CA SER A 192 1.82 6.47 23.19
C SER A 192 0.46 6.86 22.56
N ALA A 193 0.44 7.85 21.66
CA ALA A 193 -0.78 8.36 21.05
C ALA A 193 -1.45 7.26 20.21
N THR A 194 -2.78 7.11 20.38
CA THR A 194 -3.58 6.12 19.64
C THR A 194 -3.94 6.57 18.23
N MET A 195 -4.12 7.87 18.00
CA MET A 195 -4.41 8.44 16.69
C MET A 195 -3.58 9.71 16.48
N PRO A 196 -2.94 9.88 15.31
CA PRO A 196 -2.25 11.10 14.97
C PRO A 196 -3.26 12.23 14.72
N THR A 197 -2.89 13.44 15.09
CA THR A 197 -3.69 14.63 14.78
C THR A 197 -3.43 15.10 13.34
N PRO A 198 -4.35 15.87 12.72
CA PRO A 198 -4.13 16.48 11.40
C PRO A 198 -2.84 17.31 11.32
N ARG A 199 -2.48 18.01 12.41
CA ARG A 199 -1.23 18.79 12.49
C ARG A 199 0.02 17.90 12.45
N GLN A 200 -0.01 16.76 13.13
CA GLN A 200 1.09 15.80 13.11
C GLN A 200 1.27 15.17 11.72
N ILE A 201 0.18 14.80 11.05
CA ILE A 201 0.23 14.29 9.67
C ILE A 201 0.75 15.36 8.71
N ALA A 202 0.26 16.59 8.83
CA ALA A 202 0.74 17.71 8.00
C ALA A 202 2.23 18.01 8.23
N PHE A 203 2.72 17.95 9.46
CA PHE A 203 4.13 18.10 9.78
C PHE A 203 4.97 16.96 9.19
N TRP A 204 4.53 15.71 9.38
CA TRP A 204 5.19 14.56 8.79
C TRP A 204 5.25 14.67 7.28
N ASP A 205 4.12 14.92 6.61
CA ASP A 205 4.06 15.00 5.16
C ASP A 205 4.90 16.15 4.58
N LYS A 206 4.80 17.35 5.21
CA LYS A 206 5.44 18.55 4.67
C LYS A 206 6.91 18.72 5.04
N VAL A 207 7.37 18.13 6.15
CA VAL A 207 8.73 18.32 6.68
C VAL A 207 9.51 17.02 6.68
N LEU A 208 8.98 15.94 7.33
CA LEU A 208 9.76 14.72 7.50
C LEU A 208 9.85 13.91 6.21
N VAL A 209 8.79 13.83 5.41
CA VAL A 209 8.82 13.11 4.12
C VAL A 209 9.84 13.69 3.13
N PRO A 210 9.92 15.01 2.90
CA PRO A 210 11.00 15.59 2.08
C PRO A 210 12.40 15.27 2.60
N ALA A 211 12.62 15.34 3.92
CA ALA A 211 13.89 14.96 4.53
C ALA A 211 14.18 13.46 4.34
N SER A 212 13.17 12.60 4.52
CA SER A 212 13.28 11.16 4.26
C SER A 212 13.69 10.88 2.82
N ARG A 213 13.10 11.56 1.84
CA ARG A 213 13.45 11.36 0.41
C ARG A 213 14.93 11.57 0.12
N LEU A 214 15.56 12.54 0.79
CA LEU A 214 16.99 12.78 0.66
C LEU A 214 17.79 11.71 1.40
N LEU A 215 17.44 11.45 2.67
CA LEU A 215 18.15 10.51 3.52
C LEU A 215 18.03 9.07 3.00
N ASP A 216 16.85 8.66 2.50
CA ASP A 216 16.64 7.33 1.94
C ASP A 216 17.58 7.05 0.75
N VAL A 217 17.82 8.03 -0.12
CA VAL A 217 18.77 7.91 -1.23
C VAL A 217 20.21 7.82 -0.69
N LEU A 218 20.60 8.67 0.26
CA LEU A 218 21.93 8.68 0.85
C LEU A 218 22.26 7.39 1.61
N THR A 219 21.24 6.75 2.19
CA THR A 219 21.38 5.48 2.92
C THR A 219 21.07 4.26 2.06
N PHE A 220 20.89 4.43 0.74
CA PHE A 220 20.55 3.37 -0.19
C PHE A 220 19.29 2.60 0.22
N HIS A 221 18.30 3.29 0.82
CA HIS A 221 17.04 2.69 1.30
C HIS A 221 17.24 1.52 2.28
N ARG A 222 18.24 1.60 3.18
CA ARG A 222 18.61 0.53 4.11
C ARG A 222 17.85 0.54 5.43
N PHE A 223 17.09 1.59 5.71
CA PHE A 223 16.19 1.67 6.87
C PHE A 223 15.05 2.66 6.63
N GLY A 224 13.95 2.50 7.35
CA GLY A 224 12.77 3.36 7.26
C GLY A 224 11.59 2.77 8.01
N LYS A 225 10.52 3.53 8.19
CA LYS A 225 9.30 3.05 8.87
C LYS A 225 8.35 2.28 7.96
N THR A 226 8.62 2.24 6.66
CA THR A 226 7.82 1.54 5.66
C THR A 226 8.71 0.56 4.90
N VAL A 227 8.25 -0.65 4.71
CA VAL A 227 8.94 -1.69 3.93
C VAL A 227 8.25 -1.86 2.58
N VAL A 228 9.06 -2.03 1.55
CA VAL A 228 8.61 -2.40 0.20
C VAL A 228 9.27 -3.71 -0.19
N VAL A 229 8.48 -4.67 -0.65
CA VAL A 229 8.98 -5.88 -1.32
C VAL A 229 8.23 -6.06 -2.63
N VAL A 230 8.96 -6.37 -3.67
CA VAL A 230 8.42 -6.65 -5.00
C VAL A 230 8.85 -8.05 -5.42
N TRP A 231 7.86 -8.84 -5.78
CA TRP A 231 8.07 -10.14 -6.40
C TRP A 231 7.72 -10.05 -7.88
N ARG A 232 8.44 -10.80 -8.69
CA ARG A 232 8.13 -11.04 -10.09
C ARG A 232 7.65 -12.47 -10.26
N ARG A 233 6.52 -12.65 -10.93
CA ARG A 233 6.07 -13.98 -11.34
C ARG A 233 7.01 -14.53 -12.41
N ASN A 234 7.44 -15.78 -12.24
CA ASN A 234 8.18 -16.51 -13.26
C ASN A 234 7.29 -16.76 -14.49
N ASP A 235 7.91 -16.94 -15.62
CA ASP A 235 7.24 -17.24 -16.89
C ASP A 235 6.52 -18.60 -16.88
#